data_7d4935b4ada002bf43cbca360b72f2c7
#
_entry.id   7d4935b4ada002bf43cbca360b72f2c7
#
_cell.length_a   1.000
_cell.length_b   1.000
_cell.length_c   1.000
_cell.angle_alpha   90.00
_cell.angle_beta   90.00
_cell.angle_gamma   90.00
#
_symmetry.space_group_name_H-M   'P 1'
#
loop_
_entity.id
_entity.type
_entity.pdbx_description
1 polymer ?
#
loop_
_entity_poly.entity_id
_entity_poly.type
_entity_poly.pdbx_seq_one_letter_code
_entity_poly.pdbx_strand_id
1 'polypeptide(L)'
;MKPRTAMAALIVALTAIVPMAAVSADAGVGRDRSHRACPRQRDACVDRLIVEMRRNLDRLGCGHKAAFALLYLRTTESIRDAIRAGEFSDRPFWNQVTTGFGRYYLDALKAWRRGHRGRVPRAWRIAFRAAKGKRVSTLGDVVLGINAHINRDLAFIYFRLGVKNHDDHLQVNTVLRRVQPIVYPQIAARLDPTFAGQAPNDPTLSLDIFAWRELAWTNAARLAAAPDRAARRAVAARIERHSHRMARRIRAAFPTTAAANSQRDAFCSQHRDSPIR
;
A
#
# COMPACT_ATOMS: atom_id res chain seq x y z
N MET A 1 15.84 -20.76 -22.57
CA MET A 1 16.66 -19.56 -22.31
C MET A 1 15.83 -18.57 -21.49
N LYS A 2 16.24 -18.31 -20.26
CA LYS A 2 15.51 -17.44 -19.30
C LYS A 2 16.04 -16.02 -19.40
N PRO A 3 15.21 -14.96 -19.54
CA PRO A 3 15.66 -13.59 -19.38
C PRO A 3 15.73 -13.25 -17.89
N ARG A 4 16.91 -13.22 -17.36
CA ARG A 4 17.20 -13.04 -15.92
C ARG A 4 17.97 -11.74 -15.63
N THR A 5 17.65 -10.59 -16.19
CA THR A 5 18.43 -9.36 -15.86
C THR A 5 17.70 -8.07 -16.21
N ALA A 6 16.68 -7.68 -15.45
CA ALA A 6 16.07 -6.35 -15.63
C ALA A 6 15.74 -5.58 -14.35
N MET A 7 16.00 -6.11 -13.16
CA MET A 7 15.56 -5.45 -11.92
C MET A 7 16.65 -4.73 -11.11
N ALA A 8 17.91 -5.06 -11.29
CA ALA A 8 19.01 -4.50 -10.50
C ALA A 8 19.44 -3.06 -10.87
N ALA A 9 19.01 -2.52 -12.02
CA ALA A 9 19.50 -1.23 -12.53
C ALA A 9 18.67 0.00 -12.11
N LEU A 10 17.71 -0.12 -11.17
CA LEU A 10 16.72 0.95 -10.92
C LEU A 10 17.07 1.91 -9.77
N ILE A 11 18.20 1.75 -9.10
CA ILE A 11 18.49 2.47 -7.83
C ILE A 11 19.47 3.66 -7.99
N VAL A 12 20.13 3.86 -9.11
CA VAL A 12 21.17 4.91 -9.21
C VAL A 12 20.73 6.11 -10.06
N ALA A 13 20.73 7.27 -9.39
CA ALA A 13 20.87 8.65 -9.87
C ALA A 13 19.96 9.17 -10.98
N LEU A 14 19.20 10.21 -10.65
CA LEU A 14 19.05 11.39 -11.54
C LEU A 14 18.60 12.63 -10.75
N THR A 15 19.55 13.48 -10.45
CA THR A 15 19.34 14.92 -10.27
C THR A 15 19.22 15.55 -11.64
N ALA A 16 18.04 15.86 -12.11
CA ALA A 16 17.82 16.72 -13.27
C ALA A 16 16.77 17.77 -12.91
N ILE A 17 17.19 19.03 -13.02
CA ILE A 17 16.35 20.22 -12.88
C ILE A 17 15.51 20.36 -14.15
N VAL A 18 14.18 20.37 -14.02
CA VAL A 18 13.25 20.67 -15.12
C VAL A 18 12.25 21.71 -14.62
N PRO A 19 11.92 22.78 -15.43
CA PRO A 19 11.15 23.92 -14.98
C PRO A 19 9.68 23.59 -14.67
N MET A 20 9.15 24.30 -13.69
CA MET A 20 7.80 24.13 -13.12
C MET A 20 6.73 24.69 -14.05
N ALA A 21 5.89 23.81 -14.58
CA ALA A 21 4.53 24.19 -14.95
C ALA A 21 3.65 24.09 -13.70
N ALA A 22 2.93 25.15 -13.40
CA ALA A 22 2.03 25.22 -12.26
C ALA A 22 0.89 24.21 -12.38
N VAL A 23 0.95 23.15 -11.59
CA VAL A 23 -0.16 22.20 -11.40
C VAL A 23 -0.83 22.55 -10.08
N SER A 24 -2.10 22.91 -10.15
CA SER A 24 -2.94 23.20 -8.99
C SER A 24 -2.85 22.08 -7.95
N ALA A 25 -2.06 22.30 -6.90
CA ALA A 25 -1.72 21.31 -5.86
C ALA A 25 -2.66 21.42 -4.66
N ASP A 26 -3.96 21.64 -4.89
CA ASP A 26 -4.96 21.72 -3.80
C ASP A 26 -5.67 20.37 -3.55
N ALA A 27 -5.23 19.31 -4.16
CA ALA A 27 -5.79 17.98 -3.98
C ALA A 27 -4.95 17.14 -3.01
N GLY A 28 -5.02 17.42 -1.70
CA GLY A 28 -4.36 16.48 -0.81
C GLY A 28 -4.26 16.81 0.67
N VAL A 29 -4.40 18.05 1.06
CA VAL A 29 -4.46 18.43 2.49
C VAL A 29 -5.89 18.74 2.92
N GLY A 30 -6.87 18.22 2.17
CA GLY A 30 -8.28 18.26 2.56
C GLY A 30 -8.45 17.56 3.91
N ARG A 31 -9.40 18.05 4.72
CA ARG A 31 -9.79 17.54 6.04
C ARG A 31 -9.83 16.02 6.06
N ASP A 32 -8.65 15.42 6.21
CA ASP A 32 -8.49 13.97 6.28
C ASP A 32 -8.98 13.52 7.66
N ARG A 33 -9.92 12.61 7.63
CA ARG A 33 -10.51 12.01 8.84
C ARG A 33 -9.66 10.89 9.42
N SER A 34 -8.53 10.56 8.78
CA SER A 34 -7.72 9.40 9.17
C SER A 34 -7.20 9.49 10.60
N HIS A 35 -6.73 10.67 11.05
CA HIS A 35 -6.26 10.86 12.41
C HIS A 35 -7.38 10.83 13.46
N ARG A 36 -8.65 11.07 13.05
CA ARG A 36 -9.84 10.97 13.91
C ARG A 36 -10.42 9.54 13.93
N ALA A 37 -9.85 8.64 13.14
CA ALA A 37 -10.37 7.28 13.02
C ALA A 37 -10.27 6.49 14.34
N CYS A 38 -9.31 6.86 15.21
CA CYS A 38 -9.14 6.28 16.53
C CYS A 38 -8.89 7.37 17.61
N PRO A 39 -9.87 8.22 17.94
CA PRO A 39 -9.66 9.37 18.82
C PRO A 39 -9.28 8.99 20.26
N ARG A 40 -9.66 7.77 20.69
CA ARG A 40 -9.31 7.23 22.02
C ARG A 40 -8.17 6.22 21.99
N GLN A 41 -7.52 6.03 20.84
CA GLN A 41 -6.34 5.18 20.63
C GLN A 41 -6.50 3.74 21.16
N ARG A 42 -7.74 3.19 21.14
CA ARG A 42 -8.09 1.87 21.68
C ARG A 42 -7.95 0.78 20.62
N ASP A 43 -7.66 -0.44 21.04
CA ASP A 43 -7.61 -1.65 20.20
C ASP A 43 -8.88 -1.83 19.35
N ALA A 44 -10.06 -1.55 19.92
CA ALA A 44 -11.32 -1.61 19.21
C ALA A 44 -11.39 -0.78 17.92
N CYS A 45 -10.49 0.22 17.73
CA CYS A 45 -10.41 0.96 16.48
C CYS A 45 -9.85 0.07 15.37
N VAL A 46 -8.79 -0.69 15.67
CA VAL A 46 -8.17 -1.61 14.70
C VAL A 46 -9.12 -2.77 14.40
N ASP A 47 -9.83 -3.30 15.40
CA ASP A 47 -10.82 -4.36 15.17
C ASP A 47 -11.94 -3.91 14.24
N ARG A 48 -12.48 -2.71 14.43
CA ARG A 48 -13.50 -2.15 13.52
C ARG A 48 -12.94 -1.93 12.10
N LEU A 49 -11.68 -1.50 11.98
CA LEU A 49 -11.02 -1.39 10.69
C LEU A 49 -10.94 -2.76 9.99
N ILE A 50 -10.52 -3.80 10.71
CA ILE A 50 -10.42 -5.18 10.19
C ILE A 50 -11.78 -5.67 9.71
N VAL A 51 -12.84 -5.46 10.48
CA VAL A 51 -14.22 -5.83 10.06
C VAL A 51 -14.59 -5.12 8.74
N GLU A 52 -14.28 -3.84 8.61
CA GLU A 52 -14.54 -3.10 7.36
C GLU A 52 -13.69 -3.61 6.21
N MET A 53 -12.42 -3.94 6.45
CA MET A 53 -11.52 -4.51 5.44
C MET A 53 -12.02 -5.87 4.95
N ARG A 54 -12.48 -6.75 5.83
CA ARG A 54 -13.10 -8.05 5.48
C ARG A 54 -14.31 -7.84 4.58
N ARG A 55 -15.26 -6.99 4.98
CA ARG A 55 -16.43 -6.65 4.17
C ARG A 55 -16.06 -6.05 2.80
N ASN A 56 -14.96 -5.30 2.70
CA ASN A 56 -14.47 -4.80 1.43
C ASN A 56 -13.85 -5.89 0.57
N LEU A 57 -13.10 -6.81 1.15
CA LEU A 57 -12.55 -7.97 0.46
C LEU A 57 -13.67 -8.84 -0.13
N ASP A 58 -14.70 -9.14 0.65
CA ASP A 58 -15.88 -9.90 0.21
C ASP A 58 -16.56 -9.23 -1.00
N ARG A 59 -16.75 -7.91 -0.93
CA ARG A 59 -17.33 -7.13 -2.06
C ARG A 59 -16.44 -7.03 -3.30
N LEU A 60 -15.14 -7.18 -3.14
CA LEU A 60 -14.20 -7.21 -4.27
C LEU A 60 -14.25 -8.56 -4.99
N GLY A 61 -14.59 -9.63 -4.29
CA GLY A 61 -14.68 -10.98 -4.84
C GLY A 61 -13.44 -11.36 -5.63
N CYS A 62 -13.62 -11.80 -6.88
CA CYS A 62 -12.52 -12.12 -7.79
C CYS A 62 -11.94 -10.89 -8.52
N GLY A 63 -12.39 -9.68 -8.22
CA GLY A 63 -11.81 -8.48 -8.84
C GLY A 63 -10.32 -8.33 -8.50
N HIS A 64 -9.52 -7.90 -9.46
CA HIS A 64 -8.05 -7.80 -9.34
C HIS A 64 -7.58 -6.97 -8.13
N LYS A 65 -8.39 -6.06 -7.62
CA LYS A 65 -8.12 -5.33 -6.36
C LYS A 65 -8.14 -6.22 -5.10
N ALA A 66 -8.68 -7.43 -5.19
CA ALA A 66 -8.79 -8.33 -4.05
C ALA A 66 -7.41 -8.83 -3.56
N ALA A 67 -6.42 -8.97 -4.45
CA ALA A 67 -5.09 -9.44 -4.07
C ALA A 67 -4.40 -8.49 -3.07
N PHE A 68 -4.35 -7.19 -3.37
CA PHE A 68 -3.84 -6.20 -2.42
C PHE A 68 -4.73 -6.10 -1.17
N ALA A 69 -6.06 -6.18 -1.32
CA ALA A 69 -6.98 -6.10 -0.18
C ALA A 69 -6.76 -7.26 0.80
N LEU A 70 -6.53 -8.48 0.32
CA LEU A 70 -6.22 -9.66 1.14
C LEU A 70 -4.85 -9.51 1.84
N LEU A 71 -3.81 -9.11 1.08
CA LEU A 71 -2.48 -8.84 1.66
C LEU A 71 -2.60 -7.83 2.81
N TYR A 72 -3.27 -6.71 2.56
CA TYR A 72 -3.34 -5.63 3.54
C TYR A 72 -4.21 -5.97 4.74
N LEU A 73 -5.28 -6.74 4.56
CA LEU A 73 -6.07 -7.28 5.66
C LEU A 73 -5.20 -8.13 6.59
N ARG A 74 -4.45 -9.11 6.06
CA ARG A 74 -3.57 -9.98 6.85
C ARG A 74 -2.45 -9.20 7.54
N THR A 75 -1.87 -8.23 6.86
CA THR A 75 -0.90 -7.32 7.46
C THR A 75 -1.51 -6.56 8.63
N THR A 76 -2.73 -6.04 8.48
CA THR A 76 -3.40 -5.29 9.55
C THR A 76 -3.75 -6.17 10.74
N GLU A 77 -4.19 -7.41 10.50
CA GLU A 77 -4.42 -8.41 11.55
C GLU A 77 -3.14 -8.71 12.33
N SER A 78 -2.03 -8.96 11.65
CA SER A 78 -0.74 -9.23 12.29
C SER A 78 -0.17 -8.03 13.05
N ILE A 79 -0.34 -6.81 12.54
CA ILE A 79 0.04 -5.59 13.28
C ILE A 79 -0.83 -5.44 14.54
N ARG A 80 -2.14 -5.68 14.48
CA ARG A 80 -3.02 -5.70 15.66
C ARG A 80 -2.49 -6.67 16.71
N ASP A 81 -2.16 -7.89 16.29
CA ASP A 81 -1.72 -8.94 17.20
C ASP A 81 -0.36 -8.59 17.84
N ALA A 82 0.57 -8.02 17.07
CA ALA A 82 1.84 -7.52 17.58
C ALA A 82 1.66 -6.33 18.56
N ILE A 83 0.71 -5.41 18.29
CA ILE A 83 0.35 -4.33 19.22
C ILE A 83 -0.16 -4.92 20.54
N ARG A 84 -1.02 -5.93 20.49
CA ARG A 84 -1.59 -6.60 21.68
C ARG A 84 -0.56 -7.38 22.45
N ALA A 85 0.40 -7.99 21.76
CA ALA A 85 1.52 -8.71 22.35
C ALA A 85 2.57 -7.80 23.00
N GLY A 86 2.44 -6.46 22.88
CA GLY A 86 3.37 -5.51 23.46
C GLY A 86 4.68 -5.37 22.66
N GLU A 87 4.68 -5.73 21.37
CA GLU A 87 5.86 -5.62 20.51
C GLU A 87 6.18 -4.18 20.10
N PHE A 88 5.36 -3.21 20.48
CA PHE A 88 5.53 -1.79 20.22
C PHE A 88 5.55 -1.00 21.52
N SER A 89 6.42 0.00 21.63
CA SER A 89 6.63 0.80 22.84
C SER A 89 5.44 1.71 23.19
N ASP A 90 4.69 2.20 22.18
CA ASP A 90 3.53 3.08 22.33
C ASP A 90 2.28 2.45 21.70
N ARG A 91 1.67 1.51 22.40
CA ARG A 91 0.44 0.82 21.96
C ARG A 91 -0.68 1.77 21.51
N PRO A 92 -1.05 2.83 22.27
CA PRO A 92 -2.05 3.81 21.84
C PRO A 92 -1.71 4.49 20.51
N PHE A 93 -0.46 4.91 20.32
CA PHE A 93 0.01 5.51 19.09
C PHE A 93 -0.09 4.54 17.89
N TRP A 94 0.33 3.30 18.07
CA TRP A 94 0.27 2.30 16.99
C TRP A 94 -1.15 1.89 16.62
N ASN A 95 -2.09 1.88 17.56
CA ASN A 95 -3.52 1.74 17.25
C ASN A 95 -4.00 2.90 16.35
N GLN A 96 -3.56 4.11 16.61
CA GLN A 96 -3.92 5.28 15.83
C GLN A 96 -3.25 5.27 14.44
N VAL A 97 -1.95 4.93 14.36
CA VAL A 97 -1.23 4.76 13.09
C VAL A 97 -1.92 3.72 12.23
N THR A 98 -2.13 2.52 12.75
CA THR A 98 -2.73 1.39 12.02
C THR A 98 -4.12 1.76 11.49
N THR A 99 -4.97 2.34 12.36
CA THR A 99 -6.32 2.71 11.96
C THR A 99 -6.30 3.86 10.93
N GLY A 100 -5.51 4.90 11.16
CA GLY A 100 -5.39 6.03 10.24
C GLY A 100 -4.81 5.63 8.89
N PHE A 101 -3.79 4.78 8.88
CA PHE A 101 -3.17 4.26 7.67
C PHE A 101 -4.16 3.44 6.85
N GLY A 102 -4.92 2.54 7.50
CA GLY A 102 -5.99 1.81 6.83
C GLY A 102 -7.07 2.70 6.21
N ARG A 103 -7.39 3.82 6.86
CA ARG A 103 -8.36 4.79 6.32
C ARG A 103 -7.92 5.41 5.01
N TYR A 104 -6.64 5.70 4.82
CA TYR A 104 -6.15 6.22 3.53
C TYR A 104 -6.51 5.31 2.36
N TYR A 105 -6.29 4.00 2.50
CA TYR A 105 -6.67 3.02 1.48
C TYR A 105 -8.18 2.95 1.27
N LEU A 106 -8.96 2.79 2.36
CA LEU A 106 -10.40 2.62 2.28
C LEU A 106 -11.10 3.86 1.71
N ASP A 107 -10.63 5.06 2.05
CA ASP A 107 -11.16 6.31 1.53
C ASP A 107 -10.81 6.49 0.04
N ALA A 108 -9.59 6.12 -0.38
CA ALA A 108 -9.21 6.11 -1.80
C ALA A 108 -10.07 5.12 -2.60
N LEU A 109 -10.29 3.92 -2.07
CA LEU A 109 -11.15 2.90 -2.69
C LEU A 109 -12.61 3.37 -2.78
N LYS A 110 -13.14 3.96 -1.71
CA LYS A 110 -14.49 4.52 -1.67
C LYS A 110 -14.67 5.66 -2.68
N ALA A 111 -13.70 6.59 -2.74
CA ALA A 111 -13.71 7.68 -3.72
C ALA A 111 -13.66 7.14 -5.16
N TRP A 112 -12.83 6.12 -5.41
CA TRP A 112 -12.78 5.43 -6.69
C TRP A 112 -14.11 4.81 -7.09
N ARG A 113 -14.76 4.08 -6.18
CA ARG A 113 -16.05 3.41 -6.44
C ARG A 113 -17.17 4.41 -6.72
N ARG A 114 -17.14 5.59 -6.07
CA ARG A 114 -18.10 6.68 -6.29
C ARG A 114 -17.81 7.55 -7.52
N GLY A 115 -16.79 7.24 -8.29
CA GLY A 115 -16.42 8.05 -9.45
C GLY A 115 -15.67 9.34 -9.14
N HIS A 116 -15.39 9.65 -7.88
CA HIS A 116 -14.72 10.87 -7.44
C HIS A 116 -13.21 10.83 -7.74
N ARG A 117 -12.83 10.75 -9.03
CA ARG A 117 -11.44 10.53 -9.47
C ARG A 117 -10.47 11.62 -8.98
N GLY A 118 -10.92 12.86 -8.85
CA GLY A 118 -10.11 13.97 -8.33
C GLY A 118 -9.69 13.79 -6.86
N ARG A 119 -10.45 13.04 -6.08
CA ARG A 119 -10.16 12.73 -4.67
C ARG A 119 -9.26 11.50 -4.48
N VAL A 120 -8.99 10.75 -5.54
CA VAL A 120 -8.12 9.56 -5.47
C VAL A 120 -6.68 9.99 -5.75
N PRO A 121 -5.69 9.71 -4.88
CA PRO A 121 -4.28 9.99 -5.13
C PRO A 121 -3.77 9.37 -6.43
N ARG A 122 -2.78 10.01 -7.06
CA ARG A 122 -2.32 9.62 -8.41
C ARG A 122 -1.84 8.17 -8.50
N ALA A 123 -1.07 7.69 -7.52
CA ALA A 123 -0.60 6.32 -7.46
C ALA A 123 -1.76 5.32 -7.34
N TRP A 124 -2.73 5.58 -6.45
CA TRP A 124 -3.96 4.79 -6.32
C TRP A 124 -4.81 4.78 -7.60
N ARG A 125 -4.84 5.89 -8.35
CA ARG A 125 -5.55 5.91 -9.65
C ARG A 125 -4.92 4.95 -10.65
N ILE A 126 -3.58 4.84 -10.67
CA ILE A 126 -2.89 3.87 -11.54
C ILE A 126 -3.22 2.45 -11.08
N ALA A 127 -3.07 2.14 -9.79
CA ALA A 127 -3.37 0.82 -9.23
C ALA A 127 -4.82 0.39 -9.54
N PHE A 128 -5.79 1.24 -9.23
CA PHE A 128 -7.21 0.90 -9.46
C PHE A 128 -7.61 0.82 -10.94
N ARG A 129 -6.95 1.60 -11.83
CA ARG A 129 -7.15 1.49 -13.29
C ARG A 129 -6.54 0.20 -13.83
N ALA A 130 -5.33 -0.16 -13.39
CA ALA A 130 -4.67 -1.39 -13.78
C ALA A 130 -5.52 -2.60 -13.40
N ALA A 131 -5.95 -2.67 -12.15
CA ALA A 131 -6.81 -3.73 -11.64
C ALA A 131 -8.20 -3.78 -12.35
N LYS A 132 -8.84 -2.62 -12.62
CA LYS A 132 -10.10 -2.60 -13.35
C LYS A 132 -9.97 -3.09 -14.79
N GLY A 133 -8.87 -2.72 -15.45
CA GLY A 133 -8.60 -3.08 -16.84
C GLY A 133 -7.80 -4.37 -16.99
N LYS A 134 -7.54 -5.10 -15.91
CA LYS A 134 -6.73 -6.35 -15.90
C LYS A 134 -5.43 -6.19 -16.68
N ARG A 135 -4.67 -5.11 -16.38
CA ARG A 135 -3.51 -4.70 -17.19
C ARG A 135 -2.17 -5.16 -16.64
N VAL A 136 -2.18 -5.77 -15.46
CA VAL A 136 -0.99 -6.29 -14.78
C VAL A 136 -1.31 -7.65 -14.17
N SER A 137 -0.27 -8.45 -13.90
CA SER A 137 -0.41 -9.71 -13.17
C SER A 137 -0.91 -9.48 -11.74
N THR A 138 -1.33 -10.53 -11.05
CA THR A 138 -1.76 -10.44 -9.64
C THR A 138 -0.66 -9.86 -8.75
N LEU A 139 0.61 -10.23 -8.99
CA LEU A 139 1.74 -9.61 -8.29
C LEU A 139 1.85 -8.12 -8.61
N GLY A 140 1.65 -7.73 -9.87
CA GLY A 140 1.63 -6.33 -10.27
C GLY A 140 0.53 -5.52 -9.55
N ASP A 141 -0.66 -6.08 -9.37
CA ASP A 141 -1.74 -5.45 -8.60
C ASP A 141 -1.37 -5.27 -7.12
N VAL A 142 -0.71 -6.28 -6.52
CA VAL A 142 -0.21 -6.22 -5.13
C VAL A 142 0.86 -5.13 -5.00
N VAL A 143 1.88 -5.13 -5.85
CA VAL A 143 3.00 -4.16 -5.77
C VAL A 143 2.55 -2.73 -6.08
N LEU A 144 1.60 -2.53 -6.99
CA LEU A 144 0.97 -1.22 -7.23
C LEU A 144 0.24 -0.70 -5.99
N GLY A 145 -0.48 -1.57 -5.28
CA GLY A 145 -1.14 -1.23 -4.03
C GLY A 145 -0.13 -0.89 -2.93
N ILE A 146 0.91 -1.71 -2.75
CA ILE A 146 2.00 -1.47 -1.79
C ILE A 146 2.67 -0.12 -2.07
N ASN A 147 3.02 0.18 -3.31
CA ASN A 147 3.62 1.47 -3.67
C ASN A 147 2.72 2.65 -3.32
N ALA A 148 1.44 2.61 -3.67
CA ALA A 148 0.52 3.71 -3.38
C ALA A 148 0.37 3.93 -1.87
N HIS A 149 0.38 2.86 -1.10
CA HIS A 149 0.19 2.87 0.34
C HIS A 149 1.47 3.27 1.08
N ILE A 150 2.62 2.64 0.80
CA ILE A 150 3.87 2.89 1.51
C ILE A 150 4.55 4.19 1.01
N ASN A 151 4.80 4.31 -0.30
CA ASN A 151 5.54 5.46 -0.83
C ASN A 151 4.77 6.79 -0.74
N ARG A 152 3.47 6.75 -0.44
CA ARG A 152 2.64 7.95 -0.28
C ARG A 152 1.98 8.01 1.09
N ASP A 153 1.04 7.11 1.37
CA ASP A 153 0.12 7.28 2.50
C ASP A 153 0.84 7.18 3.85
N LEU A 154 1.89 6.34 3.95
CA LEU A 154 2.66 6.17 5.18
C LEU A 154 3.37 7.47 5.61
N ALA A 155 3.95 8.22 4.65
CA ALA A 155 4.58 9.50 4.95
C ALA A 155 3.56 10.51 5.52
N PHE A 156 2.35 10.54 4.98
CA PHE A 156 1.32 11.47 5.43
C PHE A 156 0.73 11.09 6.78
N ILE A 157 0.52 9.81 7.09
CA ILE A 157 0.01 9.42 8.42
C ILE A 157 1.06 9.69 9.50
N TYR A 158 2.33 9.39 9.26
CA TYR A 158 3.41 9.72 10.19
C TYR A 158 3.54 11.23 10.41
N PHE A 159 3.51 12.02 9.35
CA PHE A 159 3.50 13.49 9.48
C PHE A 159 2.36 14.00 10.35
N ARG A 160 1.16 13.43 10.22
CA ARG A 160 -0.04 13.88 10.95
C ARG A 160 -0.05 13.50 12.42
N LEU A 161 0.46 12.32 12.73
CA LEU A 161 0.49 11.81 14.10
C LEU A 161 1.76 12.17 14.85
N GLY A 162 2.75 12.69 14.14
CA GLY A 162 4.11 12.87 14.62
C GLY A 162 4.92 11.57 14.45
N VAL A 163 6.16 11.74 14.01
CA VAL A 163 7.15 10.66 13.96
C VAL A 163 7.75 10.54 15.35
N LYS A 164 7.56 9.41 16.04
CA LYS A 164 7.98 9.28 17.43
C LYS A 164 9.17 8.35 17.60
N ASN A 165 9.00 7.05 17.34
CA ASN A 165 9.98 6.03 17.63
C ASN A 165 10.38 5.28 16.34
N HIS A 166 11.65 5.35 15.97
CA HIS A 166 12.18 4.69 14.79
C HIS A 166 12.32 3.18 14.99
N ASP A 167 12.62 2.72 16.21
CA ASP A 167 12.72 1.28 16.50
C ASP A 167 11.38 0.60 16.31
N ASP A 168 10.31 1.20 16.79
CA ASP A 168 8.95 0.72 16.52
C ASP A 168 8.61 0.74 15.01
N HIS A 169 9.10 1.75 14.27
CA HIS A 169 8.97 1.76 12.82
C HIS A 169 9.69 0.57 12.18
N LEU A 170 10.90 0.24 12.64
CA LEU A 170 11.66 -0.93 12.18
C LEU A 170 10.99 -2.24 12.61
N GLN A 171 10.39 -2.31 13.80
CA GLN A 171 9.66 -3.48 14.29
C GLN A 171 8.55 -3.92 13.34
N VAL A 172 7.89 -2.99 12.65
CA VAL A 172 6.92 -3.33 11.60
C VAL A 172 7.53 -4.22 10.51
N ASN A 173 8.83 -4.06 10.16
CA ASN A 173 9.49 -4.90 9.17
C ASN A 173 9.55 -6.37 9.63
N THR A 174 9.73 -6.59 10.96
CA THR A 174 9.67 -7.93 11.55
C THR A 174 8.27 -8.54 11.43
N VAL A 175 7.23 -7.74 11.69
CA VAL A 175 5.84 -8.20 11.48
C VAL A 175 5.59 -8.53 10.01
N LEU A 176 6.05 -7.70 9.07
CA LEU A 176 5.88 -7.93 7.64
C LEU A 176 6.55 -9.23 7.18
N ARG A 177 7.74 -9.56 7.70
CA ARG A 177 8.40 -10.85 7.39
C ARG A 177 7.57 -12.04 7.86
N ARG A 178 6.88 -11.94 9.00
CA ARG A 178 5.99 -13.01 9.51
C ARG A 178 4.69 -13.15 8.71
N VAL A 179 4.21 -12.07 8.07
CA VAL A 179 2.96 -12.08 7.29
C VAL A 179 3.14 -12.73 5.92
N GLN A 180 4.28 -12.52 5.27
CA GLN A 180 4.51 -12.99 3.90
C GLN A 180 4.25 -14.49 3.70
N PRO A 181 4.84 -15.40 4.50
CA PRO A 181 4.62 -16.83 4.35
C PRO A 181 3.17 -17.26 4.64
N ILE A 182 2.38 -16.43 5.29
CA ILE A 182 0.96 -16.69 5.57
C ILE A 182 0.09 -16.22 4.41
N VAL A 183 0.30 -15.00 3.92
CA VAL A 183 -0.63 -14.37 2.99
C VAL A 183 -0.38 -14.77 1.53
N TYR A 184 0.86 -15.07 1.14
CA TYR A 184 1.17 -15.44 -0.23
C TYR A 184 0.50 -16.75 -0.65
N PRO A 185 0.56 -17.84 0.17
CA PRO A 185 -0.22 -19.04 -0.12
C PRO A 185 -1.73 -18.79 -0.20
N GLN A 186 -2.27 -17.86 0.63
CA GLN A 186 -3.70 -17.54 0.59
C GLN A 186 -4.11 -16.82 -0.71
N ILE A 187 -3.26 -15.91 -1.22
CA ILE A 187 -3.50 -15.28 -2.53
C ILE A 187 -3.46 -16.34 -3.63
N ALA A 188 -2.46 -17.24 -3.60
CA ALA A 188 -2.32 -18.31 -4.57
C ALA A 188 -3.52 -19.27 -4.54
N ALA A 189 -3.93 -19.71 -3.36
CA ALA A 189 -5.00 -20.69 -3.19
C ALA A 189 -6.40 -20.14 -3.52
N ARG A 190 -6.62 -18.83 -3.44
CA ARG A 190 -7.96 -18.23 -3.59
C ARG A 190 -8.13 -17.39 -4.83
N LEU A 191 -7.10 -16.71 -5.27
CA LEU A 191 -7.20 -15.68 -6.30
C LEU A 191 -6.43 -16.02 -7.57
N ASP A 192 -5.21 -16.56 -7.44
CA ASP A 192 -4.35 -16.80 -8.60
C ASP A 192 -3.25 -17.82 -8.28
N PRO A 193 -3.33 -19.06 -8.78
CA PRO A 193 -2.35 -20.10 -8.46
C PRO A 193 -0.93 -19.77 -8.96
N THR A 194 -0.80 -18.91 -9.97
CA THR A 194 0.51 -18.50 -10.49
C THR A 194 1.25 -17.53 -9.57
N PHE A 195 0.55 -16.93 -8.60
CA PHE A 195 1.14 -16.01 -7.66
C PHE A 195 2.26 -16.63 -6.82
N ALA A 196 2.12 -17.91 -6.45
CA ALA A 196 3.13 -18.64 -5.68
C ALA A 196 4.50 -18.69 -6.37
N GLY A 197 4.53 -18.81 -7.71
CA GLY A 197 5.76 -18.82 -8.49
C GLY A 197 6.34 -17.44 -8.82
N GLN A 198 5.56 -16.38 -8.61
CA GLN A 198 5.94 -15.01 -8.99
C GLN A 198 6.58 -14.20 -7.85
N ALA A 199 6.14 -14.43 -6.61
CA ALA A 199 6.39 -13.50 -5.52
C ALA A 199 7.23 -14.04 -4.36
N PRO A 200 7.11 -15.31 -3.93
CA PRO A 200 7.32 -15.59 -2.51
C PRO A 200 8.76 -15.58 -2.04
N ASN A 201 9.72 -15.77 -2.93
CA ASN A 201 11.11 -16.02 -2.55
C ASN A 201 12.09 -14.98 -3.11
N ASP A 202 11.60 -13.83 -3.58
CA ASP A 202 12.47 -12.76 -4.01
C ASP A 202 12.81 -11.86 -2.80
N PRO A 203 14.00 -12.00 -2.20
CA PRO A 203 14.42 -11.16 -1.07
C PRO A 203 14.49 -9.68 -1.48
N THR A 204 14.65 -9.38 -2.78
CA THR A 204 14.73 -8.00 -3.26
C THR A 204 13.41 -7.25 -3.07
N LEU A 205 12.25 -7.91 -3.24
CA LEU A 205 10.95 -7.28 -3.01
C LEU A 205 10.78 -6.86 -1.54
N SER A 206 11.24 -7.67 -0.60
CA SER A 206 11.21 -7.34 0.83
C SER A 206 12.14 -6.18 1.15
N LEU A 207 13.36 -6.16 0.59
CA LEU A 207 14.32 -5.09 0.76
C LEU A 207 13.79 -3.76 0.18
N ASP A 208 13.14 -3.81 -0.99
CA ASP A 208 12.49 -2.64 -1.59
C ASP A 208 11.37 -2.09 -0.69
N ILE A 209 10.53 -2.95 -0.12
CA ILE A 209 9.46 -2.51 0.80
C ILE A 209 10.06 -1.83 2.03
N PHE A 210 11.13 -2.35 2.60
CA PHE A 210 11.80 -1.77 3.77
C PHE A 210 12.44 -0.41 3.41
N ALA A 211 13.11 -0.31 2.28
CA ALA A 211 13.65 0.96 1.77
C ALA A 211 12.56 2.00 1.51
N TRP A 212 11.39 1.58 0.97
CA TRP A 212 10.25 2.48 0.78
C TRP A 212 9.66 2.96 2.11
N ARG A 213 9.67 2.13 3.13
CA ARG A 213 9.23 2.51 4.47
C ARG A 213 10.16 3.55 5.09
N GLU A 214 11.49 3.36 4.97
CA GLU A 214 12.50 4.35 5.41
C GLU A 214 12.35 5.68 4.66
N LEU A 215 12.10 5.63 3.34
CA LEU A 215 11.81 6.83 2.56
C LEU A 215 10.55 7.54 3.05
N ALA A 216 9.50 6.78 3.41
CA ALA A 216 8.27 7.36 3.96
C ALA A 216 8.50 8.03 5.32
N TRP A 217 9.32 7.42 6.19
CA TRP A 217 9.76 7.99 7.46
C TRP A 217 10.49 9.32 7.25
N THR A 218 11.52 9.30 6.41
CA THR A 218 12.30 10.50 6.04
C THR A 218 11.41 11.60 5.45
N ASN A 219 10.45 11.24 4.61
CA ASN A 219 9.50 12.19 4.01
C ASN A 219 8.55 12.79 5.05
N ALA A 220 8.13 12.03 6.06
CA ALA A 220 7.34 12.55 7.17
C ALA A 220 8.13 13.57 7.99
N ALA A 221 9.40 13.27 8.28
CA ALA A 221 10.30 14.22 8.95
C ALA A 221 10.49 15.51 8.14
N ARG A 222 10.68 15.41 6.81
CA ARG A 222 10.77 16.58 5.92
C ARG A 222 9.48 17.41 5.89
N LEU A 223 8.31 16.76 5.95
CA LEU A 223 7.03 17.47 6.06
C LEU A 223 6.91 18.23 7.38
N ALA A 224 7.38 17.63 8.47
CA ALA A 224 7.37 18.24 9.80
C ALA A 224 8.35 19.42 9.91
N ALA A 225 9.55 19.27 9.35
CA ALA A 225 10.60 20.29 9.36
C ALA A 225 10.37 21.43 8.35
N ALA A 226 9.34 21.36 7.49
CA ALA A 226 9.07 22.38 6.48
C ALA A 226 8.68 23.73 7.16
N PRO A 227 9.42 24.83 6.92
CA PRO A 227 9.27 26.06 7.68
C PRO A 227 7.90 26.73 7.48
N ASP A 228 7.30 26.54 6.33
CA ASP A 228 6.03 27.17 5.99
C ASP A 228 5.10 26.24 5.16
N ARG A 229 3.90 26.76 4.85
CA ARG A 229 2.92 26.04 4.06
C ARG A 229 3.37 25.79 2.62
N ALA A 230 4.13 26.68 2.02
CA ALA A 230 4.62 26.54 0.65
C ALA A 230 5.68 25.43 0.55
N ALA A 231 6.67 25.44 1.46
CA ALA A 231 7.67 24.41 1.59
C ALA A 231 7.02 23.03 1.85
N ARG A 232 6.04 22.97 2.75
CA ARG A 232 5.29 21.72 3.02
C ARG A 232 4.55 21.21 1.80
N ARG A 233 3.92 22.07 1.01
CA ARG A 233 3.28 21.70 -0.26
C ARG A 233 4.31 21.17 -1.27
N ALA A 234 5.50 21.77 -1.34
CA ALA A 234 6.58 21.31 -2.22
C ALA A 234 7.03 19.89 -1.86
N VAL A 235 7.21 19.58 -0.57
CA VAL A 235 7.54 18.22 -0.09
C VAL A 235 6.40 17.25 -0.43
N ALA A 236 5.15 17.60 -0.14
CA ALA A 236 3.99 16.77 -0.46
C ALA A 236 3.89 16.48 -1.98
N ALA A 237 4.11 17.48 -2.82
CA ALA A 237 4.14 17.31 -4.27
C ALA A 237 5.27 16.38 -4.73
N ARG A 238 6.42 16.37 -4.05
CA ARG A 238 7.54 15.43 -4.32
C ARG A 238 7.14 14.00 -4.02
N ILE A 239 6.49 13.76 -2.86
CA ILE A 239 5.96 12.44 -2.47
C ILE A 239 4.96 11.94 -3.51
N GLU A 240 4.01 12.77 -3.92
CA GLU A 240 3.01 12.44 -4.95
C GLU A 240 3.66 12.12 -6.31
N ARG A 241 4.66 12.90 -6.73
CA ARG A 241 5.39 12.62 -7.99
C ARG A 241 6.19 11.34 -7.91
N HIS A 242 6.85 11.06 -6.78
CA HIS A 242 7.64 9.85 -6.58
C HIS A 242 6.74 8.61 -6.69
N SER A 243 5.70 8.51 -5.86
CA SER A 243 4.77 7.38 -5.86
C SER A 243 4.06 7.19 -7.21
N HIS A 244 3.74 8.29 -7.91
CA HIS A 244 3.16 8.24 -9.26
C HIS A 244 4.14 7.68 -10.30
N ARG A 245 5.40 8.14 -10.31
CA ARG A 245 6.43 7.61 -11.24
C ARG A 245 6.70 6.14 -10.98
N MET A 246 6.82 5.75 -9.71
CA MET A 246 6.99 4.34 -9.32
C MET A 246 5.81 3.49 -9.78
N ALA A 247 4.57 3.94 -9.61
CA ALA A 247 3.39 3.21 -10.10
C ALA A 247 3.41 3.00 -11.62
N ARG A 248 3.92 3.96 -12.40
CA ARG A 248 4.09 3.78 -13.86
C ARG A 248 5.12 2.71 -14.20
N ARG A 249 6.25 2.69 -13.48
CA ARG A 249 7.31 1.68 -13.66
C ARG A 249 6.82 0.29 -13.30
N ILE A 250 6.18 0.15 -12.14
CA ILE A 250 5.58 -1.13 -11.70
C ILE A 250 4.58 -1.64 -12.74
N ARG A 251 3.69 -0.77 -13.23
CA ARG A 251 2.71 -1.18 -14.26
C ARG A 251 3.39 -1.69 -15.54
N ALA A 252 4.52 -1.13 -15.91
CA ALA A 252 5.28 -1.58 -17.09
C ALA A 252 6.04 -2.89 -16.82
N ALA A 253 6.51 -3.10 -15.58
CA ALA A 253 7.32 -4.27 -15.20
C ALA A 253 6.51 -5.56 -14.99
N PHE A 254 5.19 -5.46 -14.74
CA PHE A 254 4.34 -6.61 -14.44
C PHE A 254 3.18 -6.78 -15.46
N PRO A 255 3.49 -6.94 -16.77
CA PRO A 255 2.47 -7.15 -17.78
C PRO A 255 1.73 -8.47 -17.57
N THR A 256 0.53 -8.57 -18.14
CA THR A 256 -0.25 -9.82 -18.19
C THR A 256 -0.86 -10.00 -19.57
N THR A 257 -1.38 -11.18 -19.85
CA THR A 257 -2.08 -11.50 -21.09
C THR A 257 -3.59 -11.73 -20.85
N ALA A 258 -4.38 -11.70 -21.91
CA ALA A 258 -5.80 -12.01 -21.82
C ALA A 258 -6.02 -13.47 -21.37
N ALA A 259 -5.20 -14.42 -21.84
CA ALA A 259 -5.25 -15.81 -21.43
C ALA A 259 -4.96 -15.99 -19.94
N ALA A 260 -3.88 -15.37 -19.41
CA ALA A 260 -3.56 -15.41 -17.99
C ALA A 260 -4.67 -14.81 -17.13
N ASN A 261 -5.26 -13.70 -17.55
CA ASN A 261 -6.42 -13.11 -16.86
C ASN A 261 -7.62 -14.05 -16.83
N SER A 262 -7.94 -14.72 -17.96
CA SER A 262 -9.05 -15.66 -18.03
C SER A 262 -8.82 -16.88 -17.12
N GLN A 263 -7.62 -17.44 -17.10
CA GLN A 263 -7.25 -18.54 -16.21
C GLN A 263 -7.37 -18.13 -14.73
N ARG A 264 -6.83 -16.96 -14.38
CA ARG A 264 -6.93 -16.38 -13.03
C ARG A 264 -8.39 -16.20 -12.61
N ASP A 265 -9.23 -15.63 -13.47
CA ASP A 265 -10.62 -15.35 -13.15
C ASP A 265 -11.45 -16.65 -13.02
N ALA A 266 -11.22 -17.63 -13.88
CA ALA A 266 -11.83 -18.95 -13.77
C ALA A 266 -11.42 -19.66 -12.48
N PHE A 267 -10.12 -19.64 -12.14
CA PHE A 267 -9.62 -20.21 -10.89
C PHE A 267 -10.28 -19.52 -9.67
N CYS A 268 -10.25 -18.21 -9.61
CA CYS A 268 -10.81 -17.46 -8.48
C CYS A 268 -12.31 -17.74 -8.31
N SER A 269 -13.09 -17.86 -9.41
CA SER A 269 -14.53 -18.13 -9.32
C SER A 269 -14.85 -19.44 -8.62
N GLN A 270 -13.92 -20.42 -8.68
CA GLN A 270 -14.03 -21.73 -8.03
C GLN A 270 -13.46 -21.78 -6.61
N HIS A 271 -12.47 -20.94 -6.30
CA HIS A 271 -11.65 -21.08 -5.10
C HIS A 271 -11.70 -19.90 -4.11
N ARG A 272 -12.34 -18.77 -4.46
CA ARG A 272 -12.32 -17.54 -3.63
C ARG A 272 -12.83 -17.76 -2.19
N ASP A 273 -13.76 -18.70 -2.02
CA ASP A 273 -14.39 -19.02 -0.73
C ASP A 273 -13.72 -20.22 -0.03
N SER A 274 -12.62 -20.73 -0.59
CA SER A 274 -11.85 -21.81 0.03
C SER A 274 -11.40 -21.41 1.43
N PRO A 275 -11.49 -22.35 2.41
CA PRO A 275 -11.05 -22.05 3.78
C PRO A 275 -9.60 -21.61 3.79
N ILE A 276 -9.32 -20.59 4.58
CA ILE A 276 -7.96 -20.11 4.83
C ILE A 276 -7.38 -21.00 5.92
N ARG A 277 -6.54 -21.97 5.50
CA ARG A 277 -5.74 -22.78 6.40
C ARG A 277 -4.55 -22.00 6.90
#